data_e3dec33fe3014e036a39499bdde5efd8
#
_entry.id   e3dec33fe3014e036a39499bdde5efd8
#
_cell.length_a   1.000
_cell.length_b   1.000
_cell.length_c   1.000
_cell.angle_alpha   90.00
_cell.angle_beta   90.00
_cell.angle_gamma   90.00
#
_symmetry.space_group_name_H-M   'P 1'
#
loop_
_entity.id
_entity.type
_entity.pdbx_description
1 polymer ?
#
loop_
_entity_poly.entity_id
_entity_poly.type
_entity_poly.pdbx_seq_one_letter_code
_entity_poly.pdbx_strand_id
1 'polypeptide(L)'
;MLRYLIILIISSFVFTETVYRSIADKVALNINKQYNTSLNKPNYTIRNVDVIKDKETILIYAYHLNPVGFVLVSGTEKADPVIGYSFESNLKLENTPDNFNYFLNKQKKHIINLINSDYQIPPETIDEWNLLKNSNYETIEYRNVSPLIDAEFDQSGSWNNTLTAETGFNGPVGCVAVAMAQVMYYWGFPEQGQGSNTYIEDDLGELSVDFSTAFYDFNNMAPTYATNPSRLLLYHSGVAVNMDYDYSGSGAQCEGVYPSAEYAMETFFKYSSNVNNADGDVIDNITEFRNILKDQLDYGKPILFSGFSDSYGNGGHAWNVDGYQNNNLHCNWGWGGYNNGYFNLSTMGGFDTWQNALIDLIPNIYESPLALFEYEINDNNVVFIDLSEIVNEEEISTWEWDFGDGNTAINSYGFTEHTYEQSGEYTVSLIVTNIYGQTGFEHTETFSLSSYVSGDVNADSFINVLDIVMLVNFILDNQSPSTNEFLAADYNSDGFLNVLDIVSVVNEILN
;
A
#
# COMPACT_ATOMS: atom_id res chain seq x y z
N MET A 1 -46.65 9.68 54.49
CA MET A 1 -45.37 9.96 53.83
C MET A 1 -45.02 8.75 52.94
N LEU A 2 -45.37 8.81 51.67
CA LEU A 2 -45.12 7.74 50.72
C LEU A 2 -43.82 8.07 49.99
N ARG A 3 -42.73 7.29 50.23
CA ARG A 3 -41.44 7.42 49.51
C ARG A 3 -41.56 6.66 48.18
N TYR A 4 -41.60 7.39 47.12
CA TYR A 4 -41.43 6.81 45.75
C TYR A 4 -39.97 6.41 45.55
N LEU A 5 -39.72 5.13 45.37
CA LEU A 5 -38.43 4.56 44.95
C LEU A 5 -38.38 4.66 43.42
N ILE A 6 -37.61 5.60 42.90
CA ILE A 6 -37.33 5.66 41.46
C ILE A 6 -36.26 4.61 41.16
N ILE A 7 -36.66 3.51 40.56
CA ILE A 7 -35.74 2.52 39.99
C ILE A 7 -35.28 3.09 38.66
N LEU A 8 -34.04 3.58 38.61
CA LEU A 8 -33.35 3.89 37.36
C LEU A 8 -33.04 2.57 36.67
N ILE A 9 -33.81 2.21 35.66
CA ILE A 9 -33.44 1.15 34.76
C ILE A 9 -32.36 1.71 33.85
N ILE A 10 -31.09 1.46 34.20
CA ILE A 10 -29.99 1.61 33.28
C ILE A 10 -30.14 0.46 32.27
N SER A 11 -30.71 0.78 31.11
CA SER A 11 -30.63 -0.12 29.98
C SER A 11 -29.14 -0.18 29.58
N SER A 12 -28.42 -1.17 30.09
CA SER A 12 -27.17 -1.59 29.50
C SER A 12 -27.53 -2.00 28.06
N PHE A 13 -27.14 -1.21 27.11
CA PHE A 13 -27.05 -1.66 25.72
C PHE A 13 -26.07 -2.83 25.73
N VAL A 14 -26.59 -4.03 25.71
CA VAL A 14 -25.81 -5.23 25.41
C VAL A 14 -25.47 -5.07 23.93
N PHE A 15 -24.29 -4.59 23.63
CA PHE A 15 -23.73 -4.71 22.31
C PHE A 15 -23.71 -6.21 22.00
N THR A 16 -24.42 -6.63 20.98
CA THR A 16 -24.37 -8.01 20.54
C THR A 16 -23.00 -8.20 19.91
N GLU A 17 -22.07 -8.81 20.62
CA GLU A 17 -20.69 -9.06 20.21
C GLU A 17 -20.60 -9.87 18.89
N THR A 18 -21.67 -10.51 18.49
CA THR A 18 -21.74 -11.36 17.29
C THR A 18 -22.20 -10.56 16.09
N VAL A 19 -21.41 -10.58 15.03
CA VAL A 19 -21.73 -9.96 13.74
C VAL A 19 -22.68 -10.85 12.95
N TYR A 20 -23.88 -10.37 12.68
CA TYR A 20 -24.83 -11.06 11.83
C TYR A 20 -24.47 -10.92 10.35
N ARG A 21 -24.83 -11.89 9.54
CA ARG A 21 -24.59 -11.91 8.10
C ARG A 21 -24.98 -10.59 7.39
N SER A 22 -26.12 -10.00 7.75
CA SER A 22 -26.60 -8.75 7.16
C SER A 22 -25.71 -7.54 7.47
N ILE A 23 -24.98 -7.55 8.58
CA ILE A 23 -23.97 -6.56 8.94
C ILE A 23 -22.70 -6.80 8.13
N ALA A 24 -22.21 -8.05 8.10
CA ALA A 24 -21.04 -8.43 7.33
C ALA A 24 -21.21 -8.13 5.81
N ASP A 25 -22.41 -8.39 5.26
CA ASP A 25 -22.74 -8.04 3.87
C ASP A 25 -22.57 -6.53 3.59
N LYS A 26 -23.00 -5.67 4.53
CA LYS A 26 -22.85 -4.20 4.41
C LYS A 26 -21.37 -3.79 4.46
N VAL A 27 -20.60 -4.35 5.40
CA VAL A 27 -19.17 -4.07 5.53
C VAL A 27 -18.46 -4.41 4.21
N ALA A 28 -18.68 -5.62 3.69
CA ALA A 28 -18.06 -6.06 2.43
C ALA A 28 -18.45 -5.18 1.24
N LEU A 29 -19.72 -4.76 1.15
CA LEU A 29 -20.19 -3.88 0.08
C LEU A 29 -19.65 -2.45 0.21
N ASN A 30 -19.48 -1.94 1.43
CA ASN A 30 -18.96 -0.59 1.64
C ASN A 30 -17.46 -0.50 1.38
N ILE A 31 -16.68 -1.53 1.74
CA ILE A 31 -15.27 -1.63 1.34
C ILE A 31 -15.15 -1.65 -0.20
N ASN A 32 -15.98 -2.44 -0.88
CA ASN A 32 -16.03 -2.45 -2.34
C ASN A 32 -16.37 -1.05 -2.92
N LYS A 33 -17.36 -0.36 -2.35
CA LYS A 33 -17.73 0.98 -2.80
C LYS A 33 -16.60 1.99 -2.58
N GLN A 34 -15.93 1.94 -1.44
CA GLN A 34 -14.78 2.79 -1.11
C GLN A 34 -13.65 2.63 -2.15
N TYR A 35 -13.29 1.39 -2.44
CA TYR A 35 -12.25 1.08 -3.43
C TYR A 35 -12.61 1.58 -4.84
N ASN A 36 -13.86 1.36 -5.28
CA ASN A 36 -14.30 1.75 -6.61
C ASN A 36 -14.34 3.26 -6.83
N THR A 37 -14.68 4.03 -5.79
CA THR A 37 -14.74 5.49 -5.89
C THR A 37 -13.35 6.10 -6.02
N SER A 38 -12.37 5.55 -5.31
CA SER A 38 -10.98 6.04 -5.35
C SER A 38 -10.23 5.72 -6.64
N LEU A 39 -10.61 4.64 -7.37
CA LEU A 39 -9.83 4.13 -8.50
C LEU A 39 -10.61 4.05 -9.83
N ASN A 40 -11.84 4.57 -9.89
CA ASN A 40 -12.68 4.56 -11.10
C ASN A 40 -12.84 3.16 -11.74
N LYS A 41 -12.84 2.10 -10.92
CA LYS A 41 -12.88 0.70 -11.33
C LYS A 41 -14.31 0.14 -11.40
N PRO A 42 -14.56 -1.00 -12.08
CA PRO A 42 -15.88 -1.58 -12.24
C PRO A 42 -16.50 -2.00 -10.91
N ASN A 43 -17.82 -1.98 -10.81
CA ASN A 43 -18.55 -2.46 -9.64
C ASN A 43 -18.33 -3.97 -9.44
N TYR A 44 -17.70 -4.34 -8.34
CA TYR A 44 -17.59 -5.72 -7.90
C TYR A 44 -18.90 -6.19 -7.29
N THR A 45 -19.20 -7.46 -7.48
CA THR A 45 -20.37 -8.10 -6.89
C THR A 45 -19.97 -9.30 -6.06
N ILE A 46 -20.71 -9.59 -5.00
CA ILE A 46 -20.49 -10.80 -4.19
C ILE A 46 -20.89 -12.03 -5.01
N ARG A 47 -19.92 -12.91 -5.27
CA ARG A 47 -20.13 -14.19 -5.96
C ARG A 47 -20.55 -15.28 -5.00
N ASN A 48 -19.85 -15.40 -3.88
CA ASN A 48 -20.00 -16.44 -2.88
C ASN A 48 -19.53 -15.92 -1.51
N VAL A 49 -19.94 -16.59 -0.44
CA VAL A 49 -19.46 -16.33 0.91
C VAL A 49 -19.28 -17.64 1.66
N ASP A 50 -18.06 -17.90 2.05
CA ASP A 50 -17.73 -18.96 2.97
C ASP A 50 -17.77 -18.44 4.42
N VAL A 51 -18.24 -19.29 5.32
CA VAL A 51 -18.36 -18.95 6.74
C VAL A 51 -17.42 -19.82 7.55
N ILE A 52 -16.38 -19.21 8.09
CA ILE A 52 -15.39 -19.88 8.91
C ILE A 52 -15.86 -19.86 10.35
N LYS A 53 -15.97 -21.05 10.96
CA LYS A 53 -16.53 -21.23 12.31
C LYS A 53 -15.58 -22.02 13.22
N ASP A 54 -15.76 -21.80 14.51
CA ASP A 54 -15.40 -22.76 15.55
C ASP A 54 -16.69 -23.25 16.23
N LYS A 55 -17.03 -24.53 16.06
CA LYS A 55 -18.31 -25.10 16.45
C LYS A 55 -19.49 -24.30 15.87
N GLU A 56 -20.30 -23.66 16.71
CA GLU A 56 -21.44 -22.84 16.29
C GLU A 56 -21.07 -21.34 16.17
N THR A 57 -19.89 -20.94 16.65
CA THR A 57 -19.46 -19.55 16.65
C THR A 57 -18.87 -19.18 15.30
N ILE A 58 -19.44 -18.16 14.66
CA ILE A 58 -18.91 -17.61 13.42
C ILE A 58 -17.69 -16.72 13.77
N LEU A 59 -16.58 -16.99 13.13
CA LEU A 59 -15.33 -16.25 13.32
C LEU A 59 -15.05 -15.29 12.17
N ILE A 60 -15.23 -15.73 10.92
CA ILE A 60 -14.91 -14.92 9.74
C ILE A 60 -15.96 -15.20 8.67
N TYR A 61 -16.40 -14.15 7.99
CA TYR A 61 -17.11 -14.22 6.72
C TYR A 61 -16.12 -13.94 5.58
N ALA A 62 -15.88 -14.93 4.73
CA ALA A 62 -15.00 -14.82 3.57
C ALA A 62 -15.84 -14.59 2.31
N TYR A 63 -15.90 -13.35 1.86
CA TYR A 63 -16.60 -12.93 0.65
C TYR A 63 -15.71 -13.13 -0.57
N HIS A 64 -16.19 -13.84 -1.56
CA HIS A 64 -15.56 -13.93 -2.87
C HIS A 64 -16.26 -12.99 -3.83
N LEU A 65 -15.50 -12.20 -4.55
CA LEU A 65 -16.01 -11.17 -5.44
C LEU A 65 -15.98 -11.61 -6.91
N ASN A 66 -16.71 -10.90 -7.74
CA ASN A 66 -16.74 -11.07 -9.19
C ASN A 66 -16.45 -9.69 -9.83
N PRO A 67 -15.51 -9.57 -10.79
CA PRO A 67 -14.83 -10.66 -11.53
C PRO A 67 -13.70 -11.36 -10.76
N VAL A 68 -13.07 -10.71 -9.80
CA VAL A 68 -11.95 -11.18 -9.00
C VAL A 68 -12.00 -10.51 -7.63
N GLY A 69 -11.38 -11.08 -6.61
CA GLY A 69 -11.23 -10.44 -5.31
C GLY A 69 -11.92 -11.15 -4.15
N PHE A 70 -11.66 -10.62 -2.96
CA PHE A 70 -12.25 -11.10 -1.71
C PHE A 70 -12.36 -9.99 -0.67
N VAL A 71 -13.20 -10.20 0.35
CA VAL A 71 -13.23 -9.43 1.60
C VAL A 71 -13.39 -10.40 2.76
N LEU A 72 -12.53 -10.29 3.76
CA LEU A 72 -12.61 -11.04 5.02
C LEU A 72 -13.18 -10.12 6.10
N VAL A 73 -14.38 -10.45 6.59
CA VAL A 73 -15.07 -9.66 7.62
C VAL A 73 -15.10 -10.44 8.93
N SER A 74 -14.78 -9.78 10.05
CA SER A 74 -14.79 -10.37 11.37
C SER A 74 -16.21 -10.82 11.79
N GLY A 75 -16.30 -11.95 12.50
CA GLY A 75 -17.54 -12.45 13.10
C GLY A 75 -17.91 -11.82 14.44
N THR A 76 -17.08 -10.91 14.96
CA THR A 76 -17.30 -10.17 16.23
C THR A 76 -16.96 -8.70 16.09
N GLU A 77 -17.72 -7.85 16.77
CA GLU A 77 -17.43 -6.41 16.85
C GLU A 77 -16.26 -6.07 17.79
N LYS A 78 -15.74 -7.06 18.54
CA LYS A 78 -14.54 -6.90 19.37
C LYS A 78 -13.24 -6.83 18.55
N ALA A 79 -13.24 -7.33 17.32
CA ALA A 79 -12.12 -7.20 16.39
C ALA A 79 -12.43 -6.15 15.31
N ASP A 80 -11.40 -5.72 14.60
CA ASP A 80 -11.55 -4.83 13.47
C ASP A 80 -12.52 -5.43 12.43
N PRO A 81 -13.39 -4.61 11.79
CA PRO A 81 -14.41 -5.11 10.88
C PRO A 81 -13.86 -5.85 9.68
N VAL A 82 -12.70 -5.40 9.15
CA VAL A 82 -12.06 -5.96 7.97
C VAL A 82 -10.71 -6.54 8.33
N ILE A 83 -10.58 -7.86 8.18
CA ILE A 83 -9.33 -8.59 8.43
C ILE A 83 -8.38 -8.42 7.23
N GLY A 84 -8.94 -8.37 6.03
CA GLY A 84 -8.21 -8.17 4.80
C GLY A 84 -9.14 -8.20 3.59
N TYR A 85 -8.69 -7.63 2.47
CA TYR A 85 -9.43 -7.65 1.22
C TYR A 85 -8.49 -7.53 0.01
N SER A 86 -8.98 -7.95 -1.14
CA SER A 86 -8.34 -7.75 -2.43
C SER A 86 -9.39 -7.51 -3.51
N PHE A 87 -9.02 -6.69 -4.49
CA PHE A 87 -9.79 -6.51 -5.74
C PHE A 87 -9.00 -6.92 -6.98
N GLU A 88 -7.88 -7.59 -6.76
CA GLU A 88 -6.93 -8.02 -7.81
C GLU A 88 -6.65 -9.51 -7.74
N SER A 89 -6.74 -10.10 -6.55
CA SER A 89 -6.43 -11.49 -6.29
C SER A 89 -7.62 -12.23 -5.69
N ASN A 90 -7.79 -13.52 -6.05
CA ASN A 90 -8.80 -14.38 -5.47
C ASN A 90 -8.32 -15.01 -4.17
N LEU A 91 -9.23 -15.13 -3.21
CA LEU A 91 -9.01 -15.91 -2.00
C LEU A 91 -9.03 -17.40 -2.34
N LYS A 92 -8.00 -18.11 -1.89
CA LYS A 92 -7.90 -19.55 -1.97
C LYS A 92 -7.93 -20.12 -0.54
N LEU A 93 -8.93 -20.92 -0.23
CA LEU A 93 -9.12 -21.55 1.10
C LEU A 93 -8.76 -23.04 1.14
N GLU A 94 -8.56 -23.66 -0.02
CA GLU A 94 -8.18 -25.08 -0.16
C GLU A 94 -6.85 -25.20 -0.88
N ASN A 95 -6.03 -26.18 -0.51
CA ASN A 95 -4.68 -26.39 -1.04
C ASN A 95 -3.83 -25.11 -0.99
N THR A 96 -3.95 -24.38 0.10
CA THR A 96 -3.20 -23.14 0.36
C THR A 96 -1.80 -23.47 0.85
N PRO A 97 -0.84 -22.56 0.64
CA PRO A 97 0.45 -22.65 1.32
C PRO A 97 0.26 -22.77 2.85
N ASP A 98 1.14 -23.50 3.51
CA ASP A 98 1.06 -23.72 4.96
C ASP A 98 1.02 -22.40 5.74
N ASN A 99 1.76 -21.40 5.28
CA ASN A 99 1.81 -20.06 5.85
C ASN A 99 0.42 -19.38 5.85
N PHE A 100 -0.37 -19.50 4.76
CA PHE A 100 -1.71 -18.93 4.74
C PHE A 100 -2.70 -19.71 5.64
N ASN A 101 -2.57 -21.02 5.71
CA ASN A 101 -3.32 -21.83 6.68
C ASN A 101 -3.00 -21.40 8.12
N TYR A 102 -1.74 -21.07 8.36
CA TYR A 102 -1.29 -20.56 9.64
C TYR A 102 -1.94 -19.21 9.95
N PHE A 103 -1.95 -18.27 9.00
CA PHE A 103 -2.67 -16.99 9.10
C PHE A 103 -4.14 -17.19 9.50
N LEU A 104 -4.89 -17.96 8.74
CA LEU A 104 -6.31 -18.21 9.05
C LEU A 104 -6.51 -18.80 10.45
N ASN A 105 -5.64 -19.71 10.86
CA ASN A 105 -5.73 -20.31 12.18
C ASN A 105 -5.41 -19.33 13.29
N LYS A 106 -4.47 -18.41 13.07
CA LYS A 106 -4.14 -17.35 14.04
C LYS A 106 -5.27 -16.34 14.16
N GLN A 107 -5.84 -15.89 13.03
CA GLN A 107 -7.02 -15.03 13.02
C GLN A 107 -8.20 -15.66 13.78
N LYS A 108 -8.45 -16.95 13.57
CA LYS A 108 -9.46 -17.70 14.35
C LYS A 108 -9.18 -17.67 15.85
N LYS A 109 -7.93 -17.96 16.26
CA LYS A 109 -7.54 -17.92 17.67
C LYS A 109 -7.67 -16.51 18.27
N HIS A 110 -7.23 -15.50 17.55
CA HIS A 110 -7.35 -14.10 17.97
C HIS A 110 -8.81 -13.72 18.22
N ILE A 111 -9.69 -13.98 17.26
CA ILE A 111 -11.14 -13.71 17.38
C ILE A 111 -11.76 -14.48 18.54
N ILE A 112 -11.43 -15.77 18.73
CA ILE A 112 -11.89 -16.56 19.86
C ILE A 112 -11.46 -15.97 21.19
N ASN A 113 -10.21 -15.50 21.28
CA ASN A 113 -9.68 -14.87 22.50
C ASN A 113 -10.42 -13.57 22.81
N LEU A 114 -10.66 -12.72 21.81
CA LEU A 114 -11.43 -11.48 21.98
C LEU A 114 -12.87 -11.77 22.45
N ILE A 115 -13.54 -12.76 21.84
CA ILE A 115 -14.91 -13.16 22.22
C ILE A 115 -14.95 -13.59 23.69
N ASN A 116 -13.96 -14.38 24.14
CA ASN A 116 -13.93 -14.97 25.48
C ASN A 116 -13.30 -14.08 26.56
N SER A 117 -12.81 -12.90 26.20
CA SER A 117 -12.17 -11.95 27.15
C SER A 117 -13.07 -10.75 27.47
N ASP A 118 -12.76 -10.09 28.58
CA ASP A 118 -13.35 -8.78 28.96
C ASP A 118 -12.64 -7.62 28.20
N TYR A 119 -12.14 -7.89 26.99
CA TYR A 119 -11.44 -6.91 26.16
C TYR A 119 -12.32 -5.69 25.90
N GLN A 120 -11.75 -4.51 26.18
CA GLN A 120 -12.41 -3.23 25.89
C GLN A 120 -12.11 -2.86 24.43
N ILE A 121 -13.15 -2.70 23.63
CA ILE A 121 -13.03 -2.36 22.22
C ILE A 121 -12.44 -0.96 22.10
N PRO A 122 -11.34 -0.78 21.35
CA PRO A 122 -10.77 0.55 21.10
C PRO A 122 -11.78 1.48 20.42
N PRO A 123 -11.79 2.78 20.73
CA PRO A 123 -12.67 3.74 20.09
C PRO A 123 -12.58 3.72 18.56
N GLU A 124 -11.38 3.59 18.02
CA GLU A 124 -11.11 3.51 16.58
C GLU A 124 -11.78 2.30 15.92
N THR A 125 -11.75 1.13 16.55
CA THR A 125 -12.46 -0.07 16.05
C THR A 125 -13.98 0.14 16.06
N ILE A 126 -14.52 0.81 17.11
CA ILE A 126 -15.94 1.15 17.17
C ILE A 126 -16.33 2.11 16.03
N ASP A 127 -15.52 3.12 15.80
CA ASP A 127 -15.75 4.13 14.76
C ASP A 127 -15.69 3.49 13.37
N GLU A 128 -14.74 2.60 13.11
CA GLU A 128 -14.64 1.86 11.86
C GLU A 128 -15.85 0.96 11.60
N TRP A 129 -16.33 0.23 12.63
CA TRP A 129 -17.57 -0.53 12.55
C TRP A 129 -18.78 0.36 12.23
N ASN A 130 -18.89 1.50 12.89
CA ASN A 130 -20.00 2.44 12.67
C ASN A 130 -19.95 3.03 11.25
N LEU A 131 -18.77 3.35 10.77
CA LEU A 131 -18.56 3.84 9.41
C LEU A 131 -18.99 2.79 8.37
N LEU A 132 -18.48 1.57 8.49
CA LEU A 132 -18.72 0.50 7.51
C LEU A 132 -20.13 -0.10 7.57
N LYS A 133 -20.85 0.06 8.68
CA LYS A 133 -22.28 -0.32 8.79
C LYS A 133 -23.23 0.69 8.16
N ASN A 134 -22.82 1.94 7.98
CA ASN A 134 -23.66 2.99 7.46
C ASN A 134 -23.89 2.86 5.94
N SER A 135 -25.14 3.05 5.53
CA SER A 135 -25.52 2.99 4.10
C SER A 135 -25.15 4.27 3.33
N ASN A 136 -24.92 5.37 4.03
CA ASN A 136 -24.54 6.68 3.48
C ASN A 136 -23.05 6.90 3.71
N TYR A 137 -22.23 6.04 3.14
CA TYR A 137 -20.80 6.17 3.17
C TYR A 137 -20.40 7.35 2.28
N GLU A 138 -19.97 8.45 2.89
CA GLU A 138 -19.27 9.52 2.18
C GLU A 138 -17.84 9.09 1.98
N THR A 139 -17.35 9.16 0.76
CA THR A 139 -15.94 8.85 0.45
C THR A 139 -15.07 9.91 1.08
N ILE A 140 -14.34 9.53 2.11
CA ILE A 140 -13.22 10.35 2.59
C ILE A 140 -12.08 10.08 1.61
N GLU A 141 -11.54 11.11 0.98
CA GLU A 141 -10.31 10.98 0.21
C GLU A 141 -9.17 10.71 1.18
N TYR A 142 -8.61 9.51 1.09
CA TYR A 142 -7.40 9.14 1.82
C TYR A 142 -6.25 9.06 0.82
N ARG A 143 -5.06 9.43 1.26
CA ARG A 143 -3.83 9.15 0.51
C ARG A 143 -3.68 7.63 0.37
N ASN A 144 -3.48 7.15 -0.84
CA ASN A 144 -3.39 5.73 -1.17
C ASN A 144 -2.25 5.54 -2.17
N VAL A 145 -1.55 4.41 -2.06
CA VAL A 145 -0.56 3.97 -3.04
C VAL A 145 -1.03 2.63 -3.60
N SER A 146 -1.22 2.55 -4.91
CA SER A 146 -1.51 1.29 -5.61
C SER A 146 -0.33 0.34 -5.46
N PRO A 147 -0.54 -0.99 -5.56
CA PRO A 147 0.56 -1.95 -5.54
C PRO A 147 1.65 -1.58 -6.54
N LEU A 148 2.88 -1.46 -6.07
CA LEU A 148 4.05 -1.11 -6.88
C LEU A 148 4.59 -2.30 -7.67
N ILE A 149 4.55 -3.50 -7.06
CA ILE A 149 5.13 -4.73 -7.60
C ILE A 149 4.04 -5.51 -8.34
N ASP A 150 4.14 -5.63 -9.64
CA ASP A 150 3.27 -6.46 -10.47
C ASP A 150 3.71 -7.94 -10.56
N ALA A 151 4.89 -8.26 -10.01
CA ALA A 151 5.42 -9.62 -10.01
C ALA A 151 4.67 -10.54 -9.05
N GLU A 152 4.09 -11.60 -9.59
CA GLU A 152 3.41 -12.69 -8.85
C GLU A 152 4.31 -13.93 -8.78
N PHE A 153 5.54 -13.79 -8.29
CA PHE A 153 6.45 -14.92 -8.19
C PHE A 153 5.99 -15.90 -7.11
N ASP A 154 6.40 -17.17 -7.27
CA ASP A 154 6.06 -18.28 -6.36
C ASP A 154 7.32 -19.03 -5.94
N GLN A 155 7.22 -19.74 -4.85
CA GLN A 155 8.33 -20.51 -4.29
C GLN A 155 8.47 -21.90 -4.93
N SER A 156 7.48 -22.39 -5.63
CA SER A 156 7.31 -23.78 -6.02
C SER A 156 6.95 -23.97 -7.49
N GLY A 157 6.77 -25.20 -7.90
CA GLY A 157 6.36 -25.57 -9.25
C GLY A 157 7.42 -25.23 -10.28
N SER A 158 7.06 -24.50 -11.34
CA SER A 158 8.04 -24.12 -12.36
C SER A 158 9.04 -23.06 -11.91
N TRP A 159 8.79 -22.38 -10.80
CA TRP A 159 9.68 -21.34 -10.26
C TRP A 159 10.96 -21.88 -9.64
N ASN A 160 10.95 -23.11 -9.10
CA ASN A 160 12.13 -23.76 -8.52
C ASN A 160 12.96 -24.63 -9.48
N ASN A 161 12.67 -24.57 -10.79
CA ASN A 161 13.32 -25.47 -11.74
C ASN A 161 14.84 -25.28 -11.84
N THR A 162 15.38 -24.07 -11.67
CA THR A 162 16.84 -23.85 -11.65
C THR A 162 17.44 -24.48 -10.40
N LEU A 163 16.87 -24.24 -9.22
CA LEU A 163 17.30 -24.88 -7.98
C LEU A 163 17.29 -26.42 -8.11
N THR A 164 16.22 -26.98 -8.68
CA THR A 164 16.11 -28.43 -8.91
C THR A 164 17.18 -28.95 -9.88
N ALA A 165 17.47 -28.20 -10.94
CA ALA A 165 18.49 -28.59 -11.91
C ALA A 165 19.91 -28.57 -11.33
N GLU A 166 20.22 -27.59 -10.49
CA GLU A 166 21.56 -27.42 -9.89
C GLU A 166 21.80 -28.36 -8.71
N THR A 167 20.74 -28.68 -7.93
CA THR A 167 20.93 -29.39 -6.65
C THR A 167 20.23 -30.75 -6.59
N GLY A 168 19.25 -31.01 -7.44
CA GLY A 168 18.33 -32.14 -7.33
C GLY A 168 17.17 -31.92 -6.34
N PHE A 169 17.16 -30.82 -5.59
CA PHE A 169 16.13 -30.49 -4.61
C PHE A 169 14.89 -29.88 -5.30
N ASN A 170 13.74 -30.49 -5.14
CA ASN A 170 12.46 -30.07 -5.72
C ASN A 170 11.50 -29.49 -4.68
N GLY A 171 12.03 -28.81 -3.66
CA GLY A 171 11.28 -28.07 -2.64
C GLY A 171 11.19 -26.58 -2.97
N PRO A 172 10.62 -25.77 -2.05
CA PRO A 172 10.45 -24.34 -2.27
C PRO A 172 11.79 -23.59 -2.31
N VAL A 173 11.89 -22.55 -3.17
CA VAL A 173 13.08 -21.68 -3.23
C VAL A 173 13.25 -20.77 -2.01
N GLY A 174 12.23 -20.66 -1.16
CA GLY A 174 12.22 -19.85 0.05
C GLY A 174 11.58 -18.46 -0.13
N CYS A 175 10.84 -18.03 0.90
CA CYS A 175 10.08 -16.78 0.87
C CYS A 175 10.99 -15.55 0.77
N VAL A 176 12.13 -15.55 1.45
CA VAL A 176 13.12 -14.47 1.41
C VAL A 176 13.67 -14.29 -0.02
N ALA A 177 13.99 -15.39 -0.71
CA ALA A 177 14.46 -15.34 -2.09
C ALA A 177 13.40 -14.77 -3.04
N VAL A 178 12.11 -15.11 -2.83
CA VAL A 178 11.02 -14.57 -3.63
C VAL A 178 10.82 -13.09 -3.36
N ALA A 179 10.80 -12.66 -2.10
CA ALA A 179 10.64 -11.25 -1.74
C ALA A 179 11.76 -10.38 -2.32
N MET A 180 13.03 -10.81 -2.20
CA MET A 180 14.17 -10.13 -2.82
C MET A 180 14.02 -10.05 -4.34
N ALA A 181 13.70 -11.17 -4.99
CA ALA A 181 13.59 -11.23 -6.46
C ALA A 181 12.47 -10.34 -6.99
N GLN A 182 11.36 -10.20 -6.27
CA GLN A 182 10.25 -9.31 -6.65
C GLN A 182 10.64 -7.83 -6.52
N VAL A 183 11.38 -7.44 -5.47
CA VAL A 183 11.95 -6.08 -5.35
C VAL A 183 12.92 -5.81 -6.50
N MET A 184 13.83 -6.75 -6.80
CA MET A 184 14.76 -6.60 -7.92
C MET A 184 14.04 -6.53 -9.26
N TYR A 185 12.95 -7.28 -9.45
CA TYR A 185 12.14 -7.21 -10.66
C TYR A 185 11.45 -5.85 -10.80
N TYR A 186 10.90 -5.28 -9.72
CA TYR A 186 10.29 -3.96 -9.72
C TYR A 186 11.26 -2.89 -10.22
N TRP A 187 12.50 -2.89 -9.70
CA TRP A 187 13.51 -1.94 -10.11
C TRP A 187 14.17 -2.26 -11.46
N GLY A 188 14.00 -3.49 -11.99
CA GLY A 188 14.76 -3.96 -13.14
C GLY A 188 16.27 -3.97 -12.89
N PHE A 189 16.71 -4.22 -11.65
CA PHE A 189 18.08 -4.02 -11.19
C PHE A 189 18.51 -5.09 -10.18
N PRO A 190 19.82 -5.48 -10.16
CA PRO A 190 20.87 -5.12 -11.10
C PRO A 190 20.85 -6.04 -12.35
N GLU A 191 21.24 -5.52 -13.52
CA GLU A 191 21.46 -6.40 -14.68
C GLU A 191 22.60 -7.40 -14.45
N GLN A 192 23.59 -7.01 -13.62
CA GLN A 192 24.71 -7.86 -13.21
C GLN A 192 25.05 -7.61 -11.75
N GLY A 193 25.12 -8.68 -10.96
CA GLY A 193 25.54 -8.60 -9.57
C GLY A 193 27.03 -8.34 -9.39
N GLN A 194 27.54 -8.50 -8.17
CA GLN A 194 28.95 -8.38 -7.84
C GLN A 194 29.36 -9.40 -6.76
N GLY A 195 30.68 -9.74 -6.73
CA GLY A 195 31.20 -10.68 -5.76
C GLY A 195 30.69 -12.10 -5.93
N SER A 196 30.93 -12.93 -4.93
CA SER A 196 30.52 -14.34 -4.91
C SER A 196 30.12 -14.76 -3.50
N ASN A 197 29.26 -15.76 -3.40
CA ASN A 197 28.95 -16.44 -2.15
C ASN A 197 29.09 -17.96 -2.29
N THR A 198 29.61 -18.59 -1.24
CA THR A 198 29.74 -20.06 -1.14
C THR A 198 29.42 -20.46 0.30
N TYR A 199 28.53 -21.42 0.48
CA TYR A 199 28.21 -21.98 1.79
C TYR A 199 27.93 -23.49 1.68
N ILE A 200 27.94 -24.15 2.82
CA ILE A 200 27.57 -25.56 2.93
C ILE A 200 26.13 -25.62 3.43
N GLU A 201 25.26 -26.14 2.62
CA GLU A 201 23.89 -26.45 3.00
C GLU A 201 23.85 -27.90 3.51
N ASP A 202 23.13 -28.14 4.62
CA ASP A 202 23.25 -29.41 5.37
C ASP A 202 22.85 -30.65 4.55
N ASP A 203 21.82 -30.54 3.72
CA ASP A 203 21.28 -31.65 2.92
C ASP A 203 21.75 -31.65 1.46
N LEU A 204 22.15 -30.49 0.92
CA LEU A 204 22.50 -30.32 -0.49
C LEU A 204 24.02 -30.20 -0.73
N GLY A 205 24.81 -29.97 0.33
CA GLY A 205 26.26 -29.79 0.25
C GLY A 205 26.64 -28.36 -0.14
N GLU A 206 27.81 -28.24 -0.84
CA GLU A 206 28.34 -26.93 -1.21
C GLU A 206 27.49 -26.26 -2.31
N LEU A 207 26.99 -25.08 -2.03
CA LEU A 207 26.29 -24.19 -2.98
C LEU A 207 27.14 -22.92 -3.19
N SER A 208 27.35 -22.55 -4.45
CA SER A 208 28.21 -21.42 -4.81
C SER A 208 27.70 -20.67 -6.01
N VAL A 209 27.70 -19.33 -5.94
CA VAL A 209 27.36 -18.42 -7.05
C VAL A 209 28.36 -17.29 -7.12
N ASP A 210 28.90 -17.05 -8.32
CA ASP A 210 29.60 -15.81 -8.67
C ASP A 210 28.66 -14.84 -9.33
N PHE A 211 28.14 -13.89 -8.55
CA PHE A 211 27.18 -12.90 -9.00
C PHE A 211 27.76 -11.94 -10.04
N SER A 212 29.12 -11.77 -10.04
CA SER A 212 29.78 -10.88 -10.99
C SER A 212 29.78 -11.41 -12.43
N THR A 213 29.48 -12.68 -12.61
CA THR A 213 29.36 -13.32 -13.93
C THR A 213 27.92 -13.57 -14.35
N ALA A 214 26.97 -13.37 -13.44
CA ALA A 214 25.54 -13.57 -13.69
C ALA A 214 24.92 -12.34 -14.38
N PHE A 215 24.08 -12.59 -15.40
CA PHE A 215 23.29 -11.58 -16.06
C PHE A 215 21.80 -11.82 -15.80
N TYR A 216 21.12 -10.83 -15.26
CA TYR A 216 19.69 -10.88 -14.93
C TYR A 216 18.89 -10.11 -15.98
N ASP A 217 18.29 -10.83 -16.91
CA ASP A 217 17.53 -10.28 -18.03
C ASP A 217 16.08 -9.99 -17.63
N PHE A 218 15.86 -8.86 -16.96
CA PHE A 218 14.56 -8.43 -16.47
C PHE A 218 13.54 -8.26 -17.61
N ASN A 219 13.95 -7.82 -18.80
CA ASN A 219 13.08 -7.65 -19.96
C ASN A 219 12.48 -8.96 -20.45
N ASN A 220 13.08 -10.10 -20.16
CA ASN A 220 12.61 -11.44 -20.48
C ASN A 220 12.05 -12.19 -19.25
N MET A 221 11.85 -11.52 -18.13
CA MET A 221 11.08 -12.03 -17.00
C MET A 221 9.60 -11.69 -17.22
N ALA A 222 8.73 -12.65 -16.92
CA ALA A 222 7.28 -12.41 -16.94
C ALA A 222 6.78 -12.25 -15.48
N PRO A 223 5.86 -11.32 -15.21
CA PRO A 223 5.39 -11.08 -13.85
C PRO A 223 4.60 -12.26 -13.26
N THR A 224 3.85 -13.02 -14.09
CA THR A 224 2.86 -14.01 -13.61
C THR A 224 3.21 -15.47 -13.91
N TYR A 225 4.33 -15.73 -14.59
CA TYR A 225 4.81 -17.11 -14.84
C TYR A 225 6.34 -17.18 -14.89
N ALA A 226 6.86 -18.33 -14.50
CA ALA A 226 8.31 -18.52 -14.38
C ALA A 226 8.99 -18.59 -15.75
N THR A 227 10.01 -17.77 -15.94
CA THR A 227 10.93 -17.78 -17.09
C THR A 227 12.31 -18.23 -16.65
N ASN A 228 13.22 -18.54 -17.58
CA ASN A 228 14.59 -18.89 -17.19
C ASN A 228 15.31 -17.76 -16.43
N PRO A 229 15.20 -16.47 -16.84
CA PRO A 229 15.79 -15.38 -16.06
C PRO A 229 15.22 -15.27 -14.64
N SER A 230 13.91 -15.38 -14.45
CA SER A 230 13.32 -15.28 -13.12
C SER A 230 13.69 -16.46 -12.21
N ARG A 231 13.80 -17.68 -12.77
CA ARG A 231 14.27 -18.87 -12.03
C ARG A 231 15.73 -18.74 -11.61
N LEU A 232 16.57 -18.17 -12.48
CA LEU A 232 17.97 -17.89 -12.16
C LEU A 232 18.07 -16.89 -11.01
N LEU A 233 17.32 -15.79 -11.09
CA LEU A 233 17.28 -14.76 -10.04
C LEU A 233 16.85 -15.36 -8.70
N LEU A 234 15.80 -16.17 -8.67
CA LEU A 234 15.30 -16.84 -7.47
C LEU A 234 16.36 -17.77 -6.84
N TYR A 235 17.02 -18.61 -7.65
CA TYR A 235 18.09 -19.49 -7.16
C TYR A 235 19.27 -18.69 -6.60
N HIS A 236 19.71 -17.66 -7.31
CA HIS A 236 20.82 -16.81 -6.88
C HIS A 236 20.46 -16.03 -5.60
N SER A 237 19.23 -15.55 -5.46
CA SER A 237 18.75 -14.91 -4.23
C SER A 237 18.81 -15.87 -3.04
N GLY A 238 18.43 -17.13 -3.24
CA GLY A 238 18.54 -18.16 -2.20
C GLY A 238 20.00 -18.42 -1.77
N VAL A 239 20.92 -18.56 -2.75
CA VAL A 239 22.34 -18.74 -2.43
C VAL A 239 22.90 -17.49 -1.74
N ALA A 240 22.47 -16.29 -2.11
CA ALA A 240 22.96 -15.03 -1.53
C ALA A 240 22.71 -14.91 -0.02
N VAL A 241 21.65 -15.55 0.47
CA VAL A 241 21.24 -15.50 1.89
C VAL A 241 21.55 -16.79 2.66
N ASN A 242 22.31 -17.71 2.10
CA ASN A 242 22.58 -19.04 2.68
C ASN A 242 21.27 -19.77 3.04
N MET A 243 20.34 -19.86 2.08
CA MET A 243 19.04 -20.48 2.30
C MET A 243 19.17 -21.89 2.90
N ASP A 244 18.47 -22.14 3.98
CA ASP A 244 18.25 -23.45 4.57
C ASP A 244 17.07 -24.11 3.84
N TYR A 245 17.36 -25.05 2.95
CA TYR A 245 16.39 -25.66 2.05
C TYR A 245 15.70 -26.86 2.70
N ASP A 246 14.39 -26.76 2.92
CA ASP A 246 13.57 -27.85 3.46
C ASP A 246 12.25 -28.00 2.67
N TYR A 247 11.76 -29.23 2.51
CA TYR A 247 10.52 -29.52 1.80
C TYR A 247 9.28 -28.96 2.48
N SER A 248 9.33 -28.72 3.78
CA SER A 248 8.26 -28.10 4.56
C SER A 248 8.26 -26.57 4.50
N GLY A 249 9.38 -25.98 4.07
CA GLY A 249 9.56 -24.53 3.93
C GLY A 249 11.00 -24.11 4.10
N SER A 250 11.58 -23.56 3.03
CA SER A 250 12.96 -23.05 3.04
C SER A 250 13.03 -21.67 3.70
N GLY A 251 14.04 -21.41 4.53
CA GLY A 251 14.17 -20.23 5.36
C GLY A 251 15.54 -19.56 5.30
N ALA A 252 15.57 -18.24 5.50
CA ALA A 252 16.77 -17.42 5.66
C ALA A 252 16.46 -16.18 6.50
N GLN A 253 17.51 -15.50 6.98
CA GLN A 253 17.38 -14.23 7.68
C GLN A 253 17.04 -13.10 6.70
N CYS A 254 16.19 -12.15 7.13
CA CYS A 254 15.90 -10.96 6.35
C CYS A 254 16.83 -9.80 6.70
N GLU A 255 16.96 -9.49 7.97
CA GLU A 255 17.68 -8.33 8.51
C GLU A 255 19.05 -8.70 9.11
N GLY A 256 19.92 -7.70 9.23
CA GLY A 256 21.19 -7.77 9.93
C GLY A 256 22.37 -8.20 9.05
N VAL A 257 23.46 -8.60 9.74
CA VAL A 257 24.71 -8.96 9.08
C VAL A 257 24.61 -10.31 8.36
N TYR A 258 25.63 -10.58 7.52
CA TYR A 258 25.75 -11.85 6.80
C TYR A 258 25.50 -13.10 7.68
N PRO A 259 24.72 -14.08 7.20
CA PRO A 259 23.93 -14.06 5.96
C PRO A 259 22.53 -13.49 6.18
N SER A 260 22.10 -12.50 5.41
CA SER A 260 20.75 -11.93 5.44
C SER A 260 20.35 -11.32 4.09
N ALA A 261 19.07 -11.02 3.90
CA ALA A 261 18.62 -10.31 2.71
C ALA A 261 19.16 -8.88 2.65
N GLU A 262 19.20 -8.17 3.79
CA GLU A 262 19.82 -6.85 3.92
C GLU A 262 21.25 -6.87 3.39
N TYR A 263 22.10 -7.72 3.96
CA TYR A 263 23.48 -7.87 3.53
C TYR A 263 23.60 -8.27 2.04
N ALA A 264 22.75 -9.20 1.58
CA ALA A 264 22.82 -9.72 0.20
C ALA A 264 22.42 -8.65 -0.83
N MET A 265 21.39 -7.85 -0.53
CA MET A 265 20.95 -6.76 -1.40
C MET A 265 22.05 -5.72 -1.59
N GLU A 266 22.71 -5.30 -0.51
CA GLU A 266 23.84 -4.36 -0.57
C GLU A 266 25.07 -4.98 -1.25
N THR A 267 25.50 -6.15 -0.78
CA THR A 267 26.81 -6.70 -1.13
C THR A 267 26.82 -7.34 -2.51
N PHE A 268 25.76 -8.09 -2.88
CA PHE A 268 25.76 -8.86 -4.12
C PHE A 268 24.90 -8.25 -5.21
N PHE A 269 23.83 -7.55 -4.83
CA PHE A 269 22.86 -7.00 -5.77
C PHE A 269 22.92 -5.48 -5.93
N LYS A 270 23.97 -4.85 -5.38
CA LYS A 270 24.27 -3.43 -5.59
C LYS A 270 23.15 -2.47 -5.15
N TYR A 271 22.41 -2.81 -4.10
CA TYR A 271 21.48 -1.89 -3.48
C TYR A 271 22.20 -0.90 -2.57
N SER A 272 21.53 0.19 -2.23
CA SER A 272 22.08 1.24 -1.37
C SER A 272 22.60 0.69 -0.04
N SER A 273 23.73 1.20 0.43
CA SER A 273 24.23 0.95 1.80
C SER A 273 23.38 1.64 2.89
N ASN A 274 22.35 2.39 2.50
CA ASN A 274 21.38 3.00 3.41
C ASN A 274 20.14 2.12 3.63
N VAL A 275 20.14 0.88 3.11
CA VAL A 275 19.11 -0.10 3.50
C VAL A 275 19.05 -0.13 5.02
N ASN A 276 17.85 -0.02 5.57
CA ASN A 276 17.64 0.11 7.00
C ASN A 276 16.56 -0.86 7.46
N ASN A 277 16.65 -1.28 8.71
CA ASN A 277 15.67 -2.13 9.35
C ASN A 277 14.76 -1.32 10.27
N ALA A 278 13.49 -1.17 9.91
CA ALA A 278 12.47 -0.67 10.80
C ALA A 278 11.88 -1.84 11.62
N ASP A 279 12.29 -1.93 12.87
CA ASP A 279 11.89 -3.01 13.80
C ASP A 279 10.59 -2.63 14.50
N GLY A 280 9.51 -3.34 14.19
CA GLY A 280 8.18 -3.11 14.76
C GLY A 280 8.08 -3.43 16.25
N ASP A 281 8.98 -4.24 16.81
CA ASP A 281 9.03 -4.52 18.25
C ASP A 281 9.78 -3.41 19.02
N VAL A 282 10.66 -2.66 18.38
CA VAL A 282 11.39 -1.52 18.95
C VAL A 282 10.57 -0.24 18.85
N ILE A 283 9.75 -0.11 17.81
CA ILE A 283 8.85 1.02 17.61
C ILE A 283 7.59 0.80 18.46
N ASP A 284 7.55 1.37 19.64
CA ASP A 284 6.47 1.20 20.65
C ASP A 284 5.07 1.61 20.16
N ASN A 285 4.97 2.25 18.98
CA ASN A 285 3.73 2.79 18.46
C ASN A 285 3.43 2.26 17.05
N ILE A 286 2.43 1.40 16.94
CA ILE A 286 1.99 0.81 15.66
C ILE A 286 1.60 1.88 14.61
N THR A 287 1.12 3.04 15.04
CA THR A 287 0.80 4.15 14.13
C THR A 287 2.07 4.78 13.56
N GLU A 288 3.11 4.93 14.37
CA GLU A 288 4.41 5.43 13.93
C GLU A 288 5.06 4.43 12.96
N PHE A 289 5.07 3.14 13.31
CA PHE A 289 5.56 2.09 12.40
C PHE A 289 4.82 2.10 11.07
N ARG A 290 3.48 2.17 11.10
CA ARG A 290 2.66 2.28 9.88
C ARG A 290 3.02 3.52 9.05
N ASN A 291 3.27 4.66 9.67
CA ASN A 291 3.63 5.88 8.97
C ASN A 291 5.00 5.75 8.28
N ILE A 292 5.99 5.16 8.93
CA ILE A 292 7.29 4.86 8.32
C ILE A 292 7.10 4.02 7.06
N LEU A 293 6.28 2.96 7.12
CA LEU A 293 6.02 2.10 5.96
C LEU A 293 5.29 2.86 4.85
N LYS A 294 4.30 3.69 5.20
CA LYS A 294 3.57 4.49 4.21
C LYS A 294 4.46 5.53 3.55
N ASP A 295 5.35 6.17 4.31
CA ASP A 295 6.30 7.13 3.76
C ASP A 295 7.23 6.47 2.72
N GLN A 296 7.70 5.25 2.94
CA GLN A 296 8.45 4.51 1.93
C GLN A 296 7.63 4.28 0.65
N LEU A 297 6.37 3.86 0.79
CA LEU A 297 5.49 3.58 -0.33
C LEU A 297 5.10 4.84 -1.11
N ASP A 298 4.93 5.97 -0.42
CA ASP A 298 4.66 7.27 -1.02
C ASP A 298 5.82 7.72 -1.94
N TYR A 299 7.04 7.28 -1.64
CA TYR A 299 8.22 7.51 -2.48
C TYR A 299 8.48 6.39 -3.51
N GLY A 300 7.52 5.49 -3.73
CA GLY A 300 7.66 4.39 -4.69
C GLY A 300 8.69 3.34 -4.27
N LYS A 301 9.01 3.22 -2.98
CA LYS A 301 9.99 2.28 -2.45
C LYS A 301 9.25 1.04 -1.89
N PRO A 302 9.28 -0.11 -2.56
CA PRO A 302 8.71 -1.34 -2.01
C PRO A 302 9.53 -1.82 -0.82
N ILE A 303 8.86 -2.48 0.12
CA ILE A 303 9.40 -2.88 1.40
C ILE A 303 9.48 -4.40 1.43
N LEU A 304 10.65 -4.97 1.77
CA LEU A 304 10.74 -6.38 2.13
C LEU A 304 10.38 -6.51 3.61
N PHE A 305 9.28 -7.17 3.88
CA PHE A 305 8.71 -7.30 5.22
C PHE A 305 8.84 -8.73 5.72
N SER A 306 9.09 -8.90 7.00
CA SER A 306 9.16 -10.20 7.66
C SER A 306 8.39 -10.20 8.97
N GLY A 307 7.99 -11.37 9.41
CA GLY A 307 7.36 -11.55 10.69
C GLY A 307 7.18 -13.02 11.06
N PHE A 308 6.89 -13.25 12.31
CA PHE A 308 6.66 -14.58 12.87
C PHE A 308 5.24 -14.70 13.40
N SER A 309 4.76 -15.94 13.40
CA SER A 309 3.41 -16.22 13.86
C SER A 309 3.32 -16.42 15.37
N ASP A 310 4.45 -16.61 16.05
CA ASP A 310 4.50 -16.67 17.51
C ASP A 310 5.86 -16.19 18.07
N SER A 311 5.89 -15.92 19.38
CA SER A 311 7.07 -15.46 20.09
C SER A 311 8.17 -16.54 20.28
N TYR A 312 7.98 -17.73 19.75
CA TYR A 312 8.99 -18.80 19.76
C TYR A 312 9.73 -18.92 18.42
N GLY A 313 9.42 -18.02 17.45
CA GLY A 313 10.03 -18.02 16.13
C GLY A 313 9.49 -19.10 15.20
N ASN A 314 8.32 -19.67 15.47
CA ASN A 314 7.71 -20.63 14.57
C ASN A 314 6.93 -19.93 13.47
N GLY A 315 6.92 -20.52 12.27
CA GLY A 315 6.09 -20.08 11.16
C GLY A 315 6.48 -18.68 10.66
N GLY A 316 7.77 -18.39 10.53
CA GLY A 316 8.26 -17.17 9.91
C GLY A 316 7.88 -17.07 8.45
N HIS A 317 7.69 -15.85 7.96
CA HIS A 317 7.47 -15.55 6.55
C HIS A 317 8.08 -14.21 6.17
N ALA A 318 8.55 -14.12 4.93
CA ALA A 318 8.98 -12.88 4.28
C ALA A 318 8.12 -12.62 3.04
N TRP A 319 7.73 -11.36 2.85
CA TRP A 319 6.90 -10.93 1.73
C TRP A 319 7.18 -9.46 1.40
N ASN A 320 6.54 -8.92 0.38
CA ASN A 320 6.65 -7.49 0.11
C ASN A 320 5.40 -6.73 0.56
N VAL A 321 5.63 -5.58 1.17
CA VAL A 321 4.62 -4.54 1.36
C VAL A 321 4.89 -3.49 0.29
N ASP A 322 3.95 -3.31 -0.63
CA ASP A 322 4.17 -2.57 -1.86
C ASP A 322 3.05 -1.59 -2.24
N GLY A 323 2.18 -1.31 -1.28
CA GLY A 323 1.10 -0.34 -1.44
C GLY A 323 0.28 -0.19 -0.17
N TYR A 324 -0.64 0.76 -0.15
CA TYR A 324 -1.58 0.88 0.95
C TYR A 324 -2.88 1.54 0.53
N GLN A 325 -3.95 1.24 1.26
CA GLN A 325 -5.22 1.94 1.19
C GLN A 325 -5.71 2.23 2.61
N ASN A 326 -5.86 3.49 2.94
CA ASN A 326 -6.12 3.95 4.31
C ASN A 326 -5.04 3.43 5.28
N ASN A 327 -5.44 2.63 6.27
CA ASN A 327 -4.53 2.01 7.24
C ASN A 327 -4.17 0.55 6.92
N ASN A 328 -4.67 0.01 5.80
CA ASN A 328 -4.35 -1.34 5.36
C ASN A 328 -3.21 -1.31 4.35
N LEU A 329 -2.19 -2.12 4.60
CA LEU A 329 -1.02 -2.27 3.74
C LEU A 329 -1.26 -3.37 2.72
N HIS A 330 -0.87 -3.14 1.46
CA HIS A 330 -0.91 -4.18 0.44
C HIS A 330 0.26 -5.14 0.63
N CYS A 331 -0.06 -6.44 0.69
CA CYS A 331 0.89 -7.53 0.87
C CYS A 331 0.95 -8.37 -0.39
N ASN A 332 2.14 -8.48 -0.98
CA ASN A 332 2.47 -9.45 -2.00
C ASN A 332 3.21 -10.63 -1.36
N TRP A 333 2.47 -11.70 -1.10
CA TRP A 333 2.92 -12.81 -0.25
C TRP A 333 3.98 -13.73 -0.89
N GLY A 334 4.25 -13.59 -2.20
CA GLY A 334 5.15 -14.50 -2.92
C GLY A 334 4.56 -15.91 -3.10
N TRP A 335 3.25 -16.00 -3.31
CA TRP A 335 2.50 -17.25 -3.52
C TRP A 335 1.80 -17.30 -4.89
N GLY A 336 2.49 -16.84 -5.94
CA GLY A 336 1.93 -16.82 -7.29
C GLY A 336 0.73 -15.90 -7.44
N GLY A 337 0.72 -14.77 -6.74
CA GLY A 337 -0.37 -13.80 -6.72
C GLY A 337 -1.58 -14.20 -5.85
N TYR A 338 -1.63 -15.45 -5.35
CA TYR A 338 -2.75 -15.88 -4.50
C TYR A 338 -2.74 -15.15 -3.17
N ASN A 339 -3.93 -14.72 -2.75
CA ASN A 339 -4.19 -14.04 -1.48
C ASN A 339 -3.49 -12.67 -1.33
N ASN A 340 -2.83 -12.15 -2.36
CA ASN A 340 -2.35 -10.77 -2.35
C ASN A 340 -3.52 -9.82 -2.07
N GLY A 341 -3.27 -8.75 -1.30
CA GLY A 341 -4.32 -7.82 -0.92
C GLY A 341 -3.94 -6.93 0.24
N TYR A 342 -4.92 -6.22 0.77
CA TYR A 342 -4.76 -5.23 1.83
C TYR A 342 -5.09 -5.82 3.19
N PHE A 343 -4.16 -5.68 4.16
CA PHE A 343 -4.28 -6.23 5.50
C PHE A 343 -3.89 -5.19 6.55
N ASN A 344 -4.52 -5.30 7.73
CA ASN A 344 -4.17 -4.43 8.85
C ASN A 344 -2.81 -4.84 9.44
N LEU A 345 -1.96 -3.85 9.72
CA LEU A 345 -0.62 -4.06 10.27
C LEU A 345 -0.65 -4.79 11.63
N SER A 346 -1.63 -4.51 12.48
CA SER A 346 -1.76 -5.12 13.81
C SER A 346 -1.97 -6.64 13.77
N THR A 347 -2.43 -7.17 12.66
CA THR A 347 -2.68 -8.61 12.47
C THR A 347 -1.89 -9.20 11.32
N MET A 348 -1.34 -8.37 10.46
CA MET A 348 -0.50 -8.58 9.28
C MET A 348 -0.41 -10.03 8.80
N GLY A 349 -1.54 -10.54 8.33
CA GLY A 349 -1.60 -11.91 7.90
C GLY A 349 -1.31 -12.97 8.98
N GLY A 350 -1.31 -12.63 10.27
CA GLY A 350 -0.95 -13.55 11.36
C GLY A 350 0.54 -13.63 11.65
N PHE A 351 1.35 -12.82 10.99
CA PHE A 351 2.78 -12.62 11.26
C PHE A 351 2.97 -11.33 12.04
N ASP A 352 2.39 -11.28 13.24
CA ASP A 352 2.27 -10.09 14.09
C ASP A 352 3.29 -10.06 15.25
N THR A 353 4.28 -10.95 15.19
CA THR A 353 5.35 -11.05 16.19
C THR A 353 6.69 -10.87 15.48
N TRP A 354 7.60 -10.12 16.08
CA TRP A 354 8.92 -9.78 15.51
C TRP A 354 8.79 -9.30 14.06
N GLN A 355 7.94 -8.30 13.88
CA GLN A 355 7.75 -7.67 12.59
C GLN A 355 8.95 -6.78 12.26
N ASN A 356 9.56 -7.01 11.13
CA ASN A 356 10.66 -6.24 10.60
C ASN A 356 10.39 -5.81 9.16
N ALA A 357 10.86 -4.63 8.81
CA ALA A 357 10.74 -4.06 7.48
C ALA A 357 12.11 -3.58 7.00
N LEU A 358 12.63 -4.16 5.94
CA LEU A 358 13.75 -3.58 5.23
C LEU A 358 13.22 -2.46 4.35
N ILE A 359 13.58 -1.24 4.71
CA ILE A 359 13.22 0.01 4.04
C ILE A 359 14.44 0.58 3.30
N ASP A 360 14.20 1.58 2.47
CA ASP A 360 15.23 2.19 1.61
C ASP A 360 15.92 1.17 0.68
N LEU A 361 15.14 0.15 0.25
CA LEU A 361 15.57 -0.85 -0.72
C LEU A 361 15.60 -0.25 -2.14
N ILE A 362 16.53 0.65 -2.35
CA ILE A 362 16.75 1.33 -3.63
C ILE A 362 18.06 0.84 -4.28
N PRO A 363 18.10 0.69 -5.61
CA PRO A 363 19.33 0.39 -6.33
C PRO A 363 20.43 1.39 -5.98
N ASN A 364 21.63 0.89 -5.68
CA ASN A 364 22.80 1.74 -5.65
C ASN A 364 23.24 2.02 -7.11
N ILE A 365 22.50 2.87 -7.77
CA ILE A 365 22.90 3.39 -9.06
C ILE A 365 23.98 4.41 -8.71
N TYR A 366 25.24 3.96 -8.68
CA TYR A 366 26.37 4.79 -8.35
C TYR A 366 26.18 6.16 -8.96
N GLU A 367 26.02 7.15 -8.08
CA GLU A 367 26.06 8.57 -8.41
C GLU A 367 24.83 9.13 -9.19
N SER A 368 23.79 8.33 -9.44
CA SER A 368 22.57 8.88 -10.02
C SER A 368 21.56 9.22 -8.91
N PRO A 369 21.11 10.45 -8.82
CA PRO A 369 20.12 10.87 -7.84
C PRO A 369 18.75 10.24 -8.13
N LEU A 370 17.96 10.01 -7.08
CA LEU A 370 16.57 9.59 -7.20
C LEU A 370 15.69 10.85 -7.29
N ALA A 371 15.07 11.09 -8.44
CA ALA A 371 14.16 12.21 -8.62
C ALA A 371 12.87 11.97 -7.81
N LEU A 372 12.49 12.96 -7.01
CA LEU A 372 11.23 13.01 -6.26
C LEU A 372 10.79 14.46 -6.13
N PHE A 373 9.50 14.73 -6.10
CA PHE A 373 8.97 16.05 -5.85
C PHE A 373 7.57 16.01 -5.21
N GLU A 374 7.21 17.09 -4.57
CA GLU A 374 5.84 17.40 -4.18
C GLU A 374 5.36 18.64 -4.92
N TYR A 375 4.05 18.88 -4.91
CA TYR A 375 3.46 20.05 -5.54
C TYR A 375 2.35 20.66 -4.69
N GLU A 376 2.17 21.98 -4.84
CA GLU A 376 1.09 22.73 -4.23
C GLU A 376 0.31 23.48 -5.32
N ILE A 377 -1.00 23.26 -5.36
CA ILE A 377 -1.89 23.86 -6.36
C ILE A 377 -2.48 25.14 -5.78
N ASN A 378 -2.20 26.27 -6.46
CA ASN A 378 -2.75 27.59 -6.16
C ASN A 378 -3.50 28.09 -7.40
N ASP A 379 -4.79 27.78 -7.51
CA ASP A 379 -5.61 27.99 -8.71
C ASP A 379 -5.02 27.28 -9.94
N ASN A 380 -4.59 28.04 -10.96
CA ASN A 380 -3.92 27.50 -12.14
C ASN A 380 -2.38 27.63 -12.08
N ASN A 381 -1.83 28.15 -10.99
CA ASN A 381 -0.40 28.18 -10.73
C ASN A 381 -0.01 27.05 -9.77
N VAL A 382 0.88 26.18 -10.20
CA VAL A 382 1.34 25.04 -9.39
C VAL A 382 2.81 25.26 -9.05
N VAL A 383 3.12 25.09 -7.77
CA VAL A 383 4.47 25.16 -7.23
C VAL A 383 4.98 23.72 -7.08
N PHE A 384 6.16 23.45 -7.60
CA PHE A 384 6.83 22.15 -7.51
C PHE A 384 8.06 22.28 -6.63
N ILE A 385 8.19 21.40 -5.66
CA ILE A 385 9.27 21.39 -4.67
C ILE A 385 10.00 20.07 -4.78
N ASP A 386 11.30 20.13 -5.01
CA ASP A 386 12.18 18.97 -5.09
C ASP A 386 12.30 18.28 -3.73
N LEU A 387 12.15 16.96 -3.75
CA LEU A 387 12.40 16.05 -2.64
C LEU A 387 13.41 14.96 -3.04
N SER A 388 14.13 15.18 -4.14
CA SER A 388 15.05 14.19 -4.69
C SER A 388 16.13 13.78 -3.68
N GLU A 389 16.41 12.48 -3.64
CA GLU A 389 17.42 11.91 -2.76
C GLU A 389 18.73 11.71 -3.50
N ILE A 390 19.82 11.92 -2.78
CA ILE A 390 21.17 11.76 -3.29
C ILE A 390 21.90 10.72 -2.46
N VAL A 391 22.60 9.82 -3.14
CA VAL A 391 23.48 8.84 -2.50
C VAL A 391 24.83 9.53 -2.17
N ASN A 392 25.37 9.29 -0.99
CA ASN A 392 26.71 9.71 -0.56
C ASN A 392 26.95 11.24 -0.40
N GLU A 393 26.00 12.00 0.09
CA GLU A 393 26.13 13.46 0.36
C GLU A 393 26.53 14.29 -0.88
N GLU A 394 26.22 13.82 -2.09
CA GLU A 394 26.46 14.53 -3.34
C GLU A 394 25.44 15.67 -3.50
N GLU A 395 25.71 16.62 -4.42
CA GLU A 395 24.79 17.71 -4.70
C GLU A 395 24.11 17.50 -6.07
N ILE A 396 22.81 17.78 -6.15
CA ILE A 396 22.10 17.90 -7.43
C ILE A 396 22.53 19.20 -8.10
N SER A 397 22.87 19.12 -9.37
CA SER A 397 23.29 20.27 -10.16
C SER A 397 22.19 20.79 -11.07
N THR A 398 21.26 19.93 -11.50
CA THR A 398 20.24 20.28 -12.50
C THR A 398 18.95 19.56 -12.23
N TRP A 399 17.83 20.30 -12.35
CA TRP A 399 16.46 19.80 -12.31
C TRP A 399 15.80 20.08 -13.65
N GLU A 400 15.36 19.05 -14.36
CA GLU A 400 14.67 19.12 -15.65
C GLU A 400 13.21 18.73 -15.45
N TRP A 401 12.32 19.68 -15.65
CA TRP A 401 10.88 19.55 -15.48
C TRP A 401 10.16 19.49 -16.82
N ASP A 402 9.24 18.56 -16.99
CA ASP A 402 8.19 18.58 -18.03
C ASP A 402 6.84 18.72 -17.31
N PHE A 403 6.10 19.78 -17.63
CA PHE A 403 4.84 20.08 -16.93
C PHE A 403 3.63 19.35 -17.51
N GLY A 404 3.81 18.52 -18.54
CA GLY A 404 2.74 17.72 -19.15
C GLY A 404 1.78 18.50 -20.04
N ASP A 405 2.01 19.79 -20.25
CA ASP A 405 1.25 20.67 -21.17
C ASP A 405 2.08 21.08 -22.41
N GLY A 406 3.26 20.50 -22.55
CA GLY A 406 4.24 20.80 -23.61
C GLY A 406 5.27 21.88 -23.23
N ASN A 407 5.19 22.41 -22.02
CA ASN A 407 6.20 23.32 -21.48
C ASN A 407 7.19 22.55 -20.59
N THR A 408 8.44 23.00 -20.58
CA THR A 408 9.52 22.42 -19.79
C THR A 408 10.33 23.51 -19.09
N ALA A 409 11.04 23.18 -18.01
CA ALA A 409 12.00 24.06 -17.36
C ALA A 409 13.26 23.30 -16.96
N ILE A 410 14.40 23.99 -16.98
CA ILE A 410 15.67 23.49 -16.47
C ILE A 410 16.18 24.48 -15.43
N ASN A 411 16.35 24.05 -14.21
CA ASN A 411 16.76 24.86 -13.07
C ASN A 411 18.06 24.35 -12.45
N SER A 412 18.74 25.26 -11.74
CA SER A 412 19.90 24.92 -10.88
C SER A 412 19.55 24.94 -9.39
N TYR A 413 18.28 24.81 -9.06
CA TYR A 413 17.74 24.74 -7.69
C TYR A 413 16.43 23.96 -7.70
N GLY A 414 16.14 23.27 -6.61
CA GLY A 414 15.05 22.32 -6.45
C GLY A 414 13.66 22.93 -6.25
N PHE A 415 13.35 24.00 -6.99
CA PHE A 415 12.06 24.67 -6.90
C PHE A 415 11.67 25.24 -8.26
N THR A 416 10.40 25.10 -8.64
CA THR A 416 9.85 25.78 -9.82
C THR A 416 8.37 26.05 -9.64
N GLU A 417 7.84 26.98 -10.41
CA GLU A 417 6.40 27.23 -10.51
C GLU A 417 5.99 27.25 -11.98
N HIS A 418 4.78 26.75 -12.25
CA HIS A 418 4.22 26.75 -13.60
C HIS A 418 2.74 27.12 -13.57
N THR A 419 2.33 27.98 -14.53
CA THR A 419 0.94 28.39 -14.68
C THR A 419 0.34 27.70 -15.88
N TYR A 420 -0.70 26.89 -15.66
CA TYR A 420 -1.42 26.18 -16.71
C TYR A 420 -2.49 27.09 -17.33
N GLU A 421 -2.58 27.11 -18.66
CA GLU A 421 -3.57 27.95 -19.36
C GLU A 421 -4.98 27.31 -19.37
N GLN A 422 -5.07 26.02 -19.18
CA GLN A 422 -6.34 25.27 -19.24
C GLN A 422 -6.49 24.36 -18.03
N SER A 423 -7.72 24.06 -17.68
CA SER A 423 -8.04 22.97 -16.76
C SER A 423 -7.84 21.62 -17.45
N GLY A 424 -7.44 20.62 -16.69
CA GLY A 424 -7.19 19.29 -17.25
C GLY A 424 -6.43 18.41 -16.26
N GLU A 425 -6.15 17.21 -16.70
CA GLU A 425 -5.24 16.29 -16.03
C GLU A 425 -3.86 16.48 -16.64
N TYR A 426 -2.86 16.68 -15.79
CA TYR A 426 -1.47 16.89 -16.16
C TYR A 426 -0.59 15.87 -15.47
N THR A 427 0.28 15.23 -16.26
CA THR A 427 1.36 14.38 -15.73
C THR A 427 2.65 15.15 -15.82
N VAL A 428 3.19 15.51 -14.68
CA VAL A 428 4.45 16.25 -14.56
C VAL A 428 5.58 15.28 -14.33
N SER A 429 6.72 15.49 -14.96
CA SER A 429 7.92 14.72 -14.71
C SER A 429 9.10 15.57 -14.28
N LEU A 430 9.96 14.97 -13.45
CA LEU A 430 11.23 15.51 -13.00
C LEU A 430 12.34 14.52 -13.29
N ILE A 431 13.42 15.04 -13.90
CA ILE A 431 14.71 14.37 -14.01
C ILE A 431 15.75 15.24 -13.30
N VAL A 432 16.58 14.65 -12.45
CA VAL A 432 17.65 15.35 -11.75
C VAL A 432 19.01 14.80 -12.16
N THR A 433 20.01 15.69 -12.21
CA THR A 433 21.40 15.36 -12.54
C THR A 433 22.30 15.85 -11.42
N ASN A 434 23.22 15.02 -10.95
CA ASN A 434 24.18 15.40 -9.91
C ASN A 434 25.35 16.24 -10.47
N ILE A 435 26.22 16.72 -9.58
CA ILE A 435 27.41 17.51 -9.94
C ILE A 435 28.42 16.77 -10.83
N TYR A 436 28.34 15.44 -10.92
CA TYR A 436 29.21 14.60 -11.77
C TYR A 436 28.57 14.30 -13.14
N GLY A 437 27.40 14.85 -13.42
CA GLY A 437 26.70 14.71 -14.70
C GLY A 437 25.94 13.40 -14.87
N GLN A 438 25.64 12.72 -13.75
CA GLN A 438 24.86 11.50 -13.79
C GLN A 438 23.39 11.82 -13.54
N THR A 439 22.57 11.31 -14.44
CA THR A 439 21.13 11.59 -14.49
C THR A 439 20.37 10.46 -13.79
N GLY A 440 19.45 10.84 -12.92
CA GLY A 440 18.55 9.93 -12.24
C GLY A 440 17.42 9.41 -13.15
N PHE A 441 16.61 8.49 -12.61
CA PHE A 441 15.38 8.07 -13.27
C PHE A 441 14.36 9.21 -13.23
N GLU A 442 13.55 9.27 -14.28
CA GLU A 442 12.42 10.19 -14.33
C GLU A 442 11.37 9.80 -13.26
N HIS A 443 10.94 10.77 -12.48
CA HIS A 443 9.82 10.65 -11.56
C HIS A 443 8.61 11.38 -12.13
N THR A 444 7.42 10.80 -12.01
CA THR A 444 6.18 11.38 -12.55
C THR A 444 5.07 11.44 -11.51
N GLU A 445 4.35 12.56 -11.47
CA GLU A 445 3.15 12.75 -10.68
C GLU A 445 2.02 13.26 -11.56
N THR A 446 0.79 12.82 -11.28
CA THR A 446 -0.39 13.25 -12.03
C THR A 446 -1.38 13.96 -11.12
N PHE A 447 -1.86 15.12 -11.54
CA PHE A 447 -2.89 15.88 -10.83
C PHE A 447 -3.91 16.48 -11.79
N SER A 448 -5.05 16.88 -11.24
CA SER A 448 -6.12 17.53 -11.99
C SER A 448 -6.27 18.97 -11.57
N LEU A 449 -6.23 19.89 -12.53
CA LEU A 449 -6.65 21.26 -12.34
C LEU A 449 -8.12 21.42 -12.72
N SER A 450 -8.92 21.86 -11.78
CA SER A 450 -10.30 22.21 -12.03
C SER A 450 -10.38 23.71 -12.38
N SER A 451 -11.08 24.07 -13.47
CA SER A 451 -11.35 25.46 -13.74
C SER A 451 -12.58 25.90 -12.98
N TYR A 452 -12.40 26.78 -12.05
CA TYR A 452 -13.49 27.63 -11.59
C TYR A 452 -13.03 29.08 -11.64
N VAL A 453 -13.96 29.96 -11.93
CA VAL A 453 -13.75 31.41 -11.81
C VAL A 453 -14.50 31.83 -10.55
N SER A 454 -13.78 32.39 -9.57
CA SER A 454 -14.43 32.84 -8.33
C SER A 454 -15.54 33.82 -8.66
N GLY A 455 -16.77 33.50 -8.22
CA GLY A 455 -17.98 34.25 -8.51
C GLY A 455 -18.78 33.79 -9.74
N ASP A 456 -18.20 33.02 -10.66
CA ASP A 456 -18.90 32.37 -11.80
C ASP A 456 -19.38 30.97 -11.36
N VAL A 457 -20.46 30.96 -10.59
CA VAL A 457 -20.97 29.75 -9.93
C VAL A 457 -21.61 28.79 -10.92
N ASN A 458 -22.14 29.31 -12.04
CA ASN A 458 -22.78 28.52 -13.09
C ASN A 458 -21.87 28.13 -14.24
N ALA A 459 -20.60 28.56 -14.19
CA ALA A 459 -19.55 28.32 -15.17
C ALA A 459 -19.93 28.77 -16.60
N ASP A 460 -20.64 29.89 -16.74
CA ASP A 460 -21.01 30.47 -18.05
C ASP A 460 -20.01 31.53 -18.54
N SER A 461 -18.91 31.75 -17.82
CA SER A 461 -17.84 32.72 -18.03
C SER A 461 -18.25 34.19 -17.79
N PHE A 462 -19.38 34.44 -17.13
CA PHE A 462 -19.84 35.76 -16.77
C PHE A 462 -20.28 35.81 -15.30
N ILE A 463 -19.64 36.62 -14.49
CA ILE A 463 -20.09 36.85 -13.12
C ILE A 463 -21.31 37.80 -13.17
N ASN A 464 -22.50 37.30 -12.87
CA ASN A 464 -23.75 38.04 -12.99
C ASN A 464 -24.81 37.57 -11.98
N VAL A 465 -26.05 38.08 -12.10
CA VAL A 465 -27.13 37.78 -11.16
C VAL A 465 -27.53 36.30 -11.13
N LEU A 466 -27.23 35.53 -12.17
CA LEU A 466 -27.55 34.08 -12.21
C LEU A 466 -26.67 33.31 -11.22
N ASP A 467 -25.41 33.71 -11.03
CA ASP A 467 -24.53 33.14 -10.06
C ASP A 467 -25.00 33.38 -8.63
N ILE A 468 -25.49 34.61 -8.37
CA ILE A 468 -26.08 34.92 -7.07
C ILE A 468 -27.28 34.03 -6.80
N VAL A 469 -28.14 33.76 -7.82
CA VAL A 469 -29.28 32.87 -7.67
C VAL A 469 -28.86 31.44 -7.36
N MET A 470 -27.81 30.92 -8.00
CA MET A 470 -27.26 29.60 -7.67
C MET A 470 -26.69 29.57 -6.26
N LEU A 471 -25.85 30.53 -5.91
CA LEU A 471 -25.25 30.64 -4.58
C LEU A 471 -26.31 30.69 -3.48
N VAL A 472 -27.41 31.45 -3.68
CA VAL A 472 -28.55 31.48 -2.75
C VAL A 472 -29.21 30.11 -2.63
N ASN A 473 -29.38 29.36 -3.72
CA ASN A 473 -29.95 28.02 -3.67
C ASN A 473 -29.07 27.04 -2.89
N PHE A 474 -27.73 27.15 -3.00
CA PHE A 474 -26.80 26.36 -2.20
C PHE A 474 -26.89 26.71 -0.71
N ILE A 475 -26.92 28.00 -0.34
CA ILE A 475 -27.01 28.45 1.05
C ILE A 475 -28.36 28.04 1.68
N LEU A 476 -29.42 27.93 0.88
CA LEU A 476 -30.76 27.52 1.36
C LEU A 476 -30.98 26.00 1.34
N ASP A 477 -29.95 25.21 1.08
CA ASP A 477 -30.00 23.74 0.93
C ASP A 477 -31.03 23.25 -0.12
N ASN A 478 -31.39 24.10 -1.09
CA ASN A 478 -32.27 23.71 -2.18
C ASN A 478 -31.55 22.85 -3.23
N GLN A 479 -30.24 22.96 -3.28
CA GLN A 479 -29.37 22.26 -4.21
C GLN A 479 -27.98 22.08 -3.55
N SER A 480 -27.30 20.94 -3.77
CA SER A 480 -25.94 20.74 -3.28
C SER A 480 -24.95 21.10 -4.40
N PRO A 481 -23.93 21.93 -4.12
CA PRO A 481 -22.92 22.27 -5.10
C PRO A 481 -22.00 21.08 -5.38
N SER A 482 -21.47 20.97 -6.60
CA SER A 482 -20.27 20.23 -6.90
C SER A 482 -19.05 20.93 -6.30
N THR A 483 -17.89 20.28 -6.29
CA THR A 483 -16.64 20.86 -5.76
C THR A 483 -16.31 22.20 -6.44
N ASN A 484 -16.38 22.28 -7.77
CA ASN A 484 -16.09 23.49 -8.51
C ASN A 484 -17.12 24.61 -8.28
N GLU A 485 -18.39 24.25 -8.21
CA GLU A 485 -19.45 25.21 -7.87
C GLU A 485 -19.27 25.74 -6.44
N PHE A 486 -18.85 24.88 -5.48
CA PHE A 486 -18.54 25.32 -4.12
C PHE A 486 -17.37 26.31 -4.11
N LEU A 487 -16.25 25.98 -4.79
CA LEU A 487 -15.07 26.83 -4.86
C LEU A 487 -15.35 28.16 -5.57
N ALA A 488 -16.18 28.16 -6.62
CA ALA A 488 -16.61 29.36 -7.30
C ALA A 488 -17.55 30.23 -6.42
N ALA A 489 -18.35 29.58 -5.58
CA ALA A 489 -19.33 30.22 -4.71
C ALA A 489 -18.75 30.77 -3.40
N ASP A 490 -17.70 30.13 -2.86
CA ASP A 490 -16.94 30.59 -1.67
C ASP A 490 -15.99 31.73 -2.08
N TYR A 491 -16.58 32.90 -2.36
CA TYR A 491 -15.84 34.04 -2.91
C TYR A 491 -14.83 34.65 -1.94
N ASN A 492 -15.07 34.53 -0.64
CA ASN A 492 -14.18 35.02 0.40
C ASN A 492 -13.18 33.98 0.89
N SER A 493 -13.26 32.75 0.38
CA SER A 493 -12.38 31.61 0.70
C SER A 493 -12.32 31.27 2.19
N ASP A 494 -13.47 31.38 2.91
CA ASP A 494 -13.57 31.08 4.34
C ASP A 494 -14.02 29.62 4.60
N GLY A 495 -14.28 28.84 3.57
CA GLY A 495 -14.71 27.44 3.63
C GLY A 495 -16.19 27.23 3.93
N PHE A 496 -17.01 28.30 3.93
CA PHE A 496 -18.44 28.25 4.22
C PHE A 496 -19.24 29.08 3.22
N LEU A 497 -20.23 28.48 2.55
CA LEU A 497 -21.15 29.25 1.73
C LEU A 497 -22.16 29.98 2.61
N ASN A 498 -22.13 31.31 2.59
CA ASN A 498 -22.98 32.13 3.41
C ASN A 498 -23.30 33.49 2.76
N VAL A 499 -24.00 34.38 3.48
CA VAL A 499 -24.41 35.68 2.95
C VAL A 499 -23.23 36.62 2.63
N LEU A 500 -22.03 36.37 3.20
CA LEU A 500 -20.84 37.18 2.95
C LEU A 500 -20.34 36.98 1.52
N ASP A 501 -20.44 35.74 1.00
CA ASP A 501 -20.12 35.42 -0.37
C ASP A 501 -21.08 36.12 -1.34
N ILE A 502 -22.37 36.09 -1.05
CA ILE A 502 -23.34 36.82 -1.85
C ILE A 502 -22.98 38.29 -1.93
N VAL A 503 -22.63 38.91 -0.81
CA VAL A 503 -22.26 40.33 -0.77
C VAL A 503 -20.98 40.58 -1.58
N SER A 504 -20.04 39.65 -1.54
CA SER A 504 -18.76 39.76 -2.27
C SER A 504 -18.99 39.64 -3.78
N VAL A 505 -19.78 38.66 -4.25
CA VAL A 505 -20.15 38.51 -5.66
C VAL A 505 -20.95 39.70 -6.17
N VAL A 506 -21.91 40.23 -5.35
CA VAL A 506 -22.66 41.47 -5.71
C VAL A 506 -21.71 42.66 -5.90
N ASN A 507 -20.72 42.82 -5.02
CA ASN A 507 -19.75 43.90 -5.14
C ASN A 507 -18.90 43.76 -6.42
N GLU A 508 -18.55 42.54 -6.81
CA GLU A 508 -17.84 42.28 -8.07
C GLU A 508 -18.68 42.67 -9.30
N ILE A 509 -19.98 42.34 -9.30
CA ILE A 509 -20.89 42.67 -10.39
C ILE A 509 -21.12 44.20 -10.54
N LEU A 510 -21.01 44.92 -9.44
CA LEU A 510 -21.31 46.37 -9.41
C LEU A 510 -20.11 47.26 -9.68
N ASN A 511 -18.88 46.72 -9.67
CA ASN A 511 -17.64 47.45 -9.97
C ASN A 511 -17.21 47.32 -11.42
#